data_b80e492f826532d74573caea5c509dd7
#
_entry.id   b80e492f826532d74573caea5c509dd7
#
_cell.length_a   1.000
_cell.length_b   1.000
_cell.length_c   1.000
_cell.angle_alpha   90.00
_cell.angle_beta   90.00
_cell.angle_gamma   90.00
#
_symmetry.space_group_name_H-M   'P 1'
#
loop_
_entity.id
_entity.type
_entity.pdbx_description
1 polymer ?
#
loop_
_entity_poly.entity_id
_entity_poly.type
_entity_poly.pdbx_seq_one_letter_code
_entity_poly.pdbx_strand_id
1 'polypeptide(L)'
;DKSFDINLQKSLFNTVIRQGTSLPLNMSYDDLEVNEREHLTQSATVLMLDQSRSMGMYGTYTSAKKVALALYWLITTKFPRDKFYVVGFSDYGMIIDGKDLPESTWNHWVAGTNMHHGLMLARQLLSRENVANKQVLMVTDGEPTVHMEGAQAFFSYPPSYRTREQTLREVKRCTREGITINTFMLEANLFLTDFIDQMAKINKGRAFYTHPDQLGRYVLVDYLKNRRARV
;
A
#
# COMPACT_ATOMS: atom_id res chain seq x y z
N ASP A 1 16.71 23.76 14.09
CA ASP A 1 16.18 25.09 13.66
C ASP A 1 15.03 24.87 12.70
N LYS A 2 13.80 25.14 13.15
CA LYS A 2 12.62 25.17 12.26
C LYS A 2 12.64 26.52 11.57
N SER A 3 13.21 26.61 10.37
CA SER A 3 13.05 27.78 9.51
C SER A 3 11.60 27.81 9.02
N PHE A 4 10.83 28.78 9.48
CA PHE A 4 9.50 29.03 8.95
C PHE A 4 9.63 29.69 7.57
N ASP A 5 9.04 29.06 6.55
CA ASP A 5 8.98 29.61 5.19
C ASP A 5 7.73 30.49 5.10
N ILE A 6 7.94 31.79 5.34
CA ILE A 6 6.83 32.77 5.36
C ILE A 6 6.37 33.07 3.93
N ASN A 7 5.08 32.94 3.69
CA ASN A 7 4.43 33.36 2.46
C ASN A 7 4.24 34.91 2.45
N LEU A 8 5.23 35.62 1.98
CA LEU A 8 5.21 37.09 1.96
C LEU A 8 4.02 37.66 1.21
N GLN A 9 3.56 37.07 0.13
CA GLN A 9 2.41 37.55 -0.65
C GLN A 9 1.12 37.46 0.15
N LYS A 10 0.86 36.32 0.77
CA LYS A 10 -0.34 36.15 1.61
C LYS A 10 -0.27 37.00 2.89
N SER A 11 0.90 37.09 3.51
CA SER A 11 1.12 37.89 4.69
C SER A 11 0.89 39.37 4.40
N LEU A 12 1.41 39.89 3.30
CA LEU A 12 1.12 41.27 2.87
C LEU A 12 -0.35 41.47 2.55
N PHE A 13 -1.00 40.50 1.92
CA PHE A 13 -2.44 40.60 1.65
C PHE A 13 -3.27 40.64 2.93
N ASN A 14 -2.93 39.83 3.93
CA ASN A 14 -3.59 39.89 5.25
C ASN A 14 -3.38 41.24 5.94
N THR A 15 -2.14 41.77 5.86
CA THR A 15 -1.84 43.11 6.38
C THR A 15 -2.73 44.19 5.74
N VAL A 16 -2.89 44.14 4.42
CA VAL A 16 -3.74 45.10 3.67
C VAL A 16 -5.21 44.91 4.03
N ILE A 17 -5.70 43.71 4.22
CA ILE A 17 -7.07 43.46 4.67
C ILE A 17 -7.30 44.04 6.06
N ARG A 18 -6.38 43.87 6.99
CA ARG A 18 -6.49 44.37 8.37
C ARG A 18 -6.33 45.89 8.48
N GLN A 19 -5.35 46.46 7.79
CA GLN A 19 -4.95 47.85 7.95
C GLN A 19 -5.50 48.80 6.85
N GLY A 20 -6.01 48.23 5.74
CA GLY A 20 -6.32 48.99 4.53
C GLY A 20 -5.05 49.32 3.72
N THR A 21 -5.19 50.20 2.73
CA THR A 21 -4.11 50.57 1.80
C THR A 21 -3.23 51.74 2.27
N SER A 22 -3.35 52.16 3.54
CA SER A 22 -2.56 53.28 4.09
C SER A 22 -1.09 52.86 4.31
N LEU A 23 -0.15 53.71 3.89
CA LEU A 23 1.28 53.50 4.08
C LEU A 23 1.78 54.31 5.31
N PRO A 24 2.76 53.78 6.06
CA PRO A 24 3.47 52.49 5.86
C PRO A 24 2.63 51.28 6.31
N LEU A 25 2.78 50.15 5.61
CA LEU A 25 2.19 48.86 6.01
C LEU A 25 2.90 48.30 7.24
N ASN A 26 2.18 48.18 8.37
CA ASN A 26 2.71 47.57 9.59
C ASN A 26 2.22 46.13 9.71
N MET A 27 3.10 45.18 9.40
CA MET A 27 2.82 43.76 9.48
C MET A 27 2.80 43.30 10.94
N SER A 28 1.75 42.61 11.36
CA SER A 28 1.62 41.95 12.66
C SER A 28 1.92 40.47 12.57
N TYR A 29 2.19 39.79 13.70
CA TYR A 29 2.32 38.37 13.77
C TYR A 29 1.07 37.61 13.26
N ASP A 30 -0.11 38.18 13.48
CA ASP A 30 -1.39 37.61 13.02
C ASP A 30 -1.59 37.67 11.50
N ASP A 31 -0.79 38.50 10.80
CA ASP A 31 -0.82 38.60 9.33
C ASP A 31 0.06 37.56 8.68
N LEU A 32 0.98 36.92 9.45
CA LEU A 32 1.97 36.01 8.91
C LEU A 32 1.34 34.67 8.48
N GLU A 33 1.47 34.36 7.21
CA GLU A 33 1.13 33.06 6.65
C GLU A 33 2.41 32.28 6.38
N VAL A 34 2.41 31.04 6.75
CA VAL A 34 3.52 30.11 6.50
C VAL A 34 3.20 29.25 5.29
N ASN A 35 4.16 29.11 4.39
CA ASN A 35 4.05 28.10 3.34
C ASN A 35 4.12 26.71 3.99
N GLU A 36 3.00 26.02 4.06
CA GLU A 36 3.01 24.59 4.35
C GLU A 36 3.70 23.86 3.20
N ARG A 37 4.99 23.60 3.33
CA ARG A 37 5.65 22.66 2.44
C ARG A 37 5.14 21.28 2.80
N GLU A 38 4.25 20.72 1.98
CA GLU A 38 4.04 19.28 2.00
C GLU A 38 5.38 18.61 1.66
N HIS A 39 6.12 18.19 2.68
CA HIS A 39 7.27 17.32 2.47
C HIS A 39 6.73 16.00 1.95
N LEU A 40 6.65 15.87 0.62
CA LEU A 40 6.38 14.61 -0.04
C LEU A 40 7.56 13.68 0.27
N THR A 41 7.42 12.92 1.35
CA THR A 41 8.42 11.91 1.72
C THR A 41 8.45 10.83 0.64
N GLN A 42 9.65 10.41 0.29
CA GLN A 42 9.82 9.25 -0.58
C GLN A 42 9.17 8.03 0.06
N SER A 43 8.48 7.25 -0.75
CA SER A 43 7.85 6.01 -0.33
C SER A 43 8.33 4.81 -1.14
N ALA A 44 8.34 3.65 -0.51
CA ALA A 44 8.52 2.38 -1.17
C ALA A 44 7.27 1.53 -0.98
N THR A 45 6.67 1.12 -2.08
CA THR A 45 5.41 0.39 -2.11
C THR A 45 5.59 -0.95 -2.81
N VAL A 46 5.14 -2.03 -2.18
CA VAL A 46 4.95 -3.31 -2.82
C VAL A 46 3.45 -3.55 -3.01
N LEU A 47 3.03 -3.75 -4.25
CA LEU A 47 1.70 -4.25 -4.55
C LEU A 47 1.76 -5.77 -4.62
N MET A 48 1.05 -6.43 -3.70
CA MET A 48 0.87 -7.88 -3.69
C MET A 48 -0.43 -8.24 -4.40
N LEU A 49 -0.33 -9.05 -5.47
CA LEU A 49 -1.46 -9.51 -6.27
C LEU A 49 -1.67 -11.00 -6.09
N ASP A 50 -2.84 -11.36 -5.60
CA ASP A 50 -3.27 -12.75 -5.57
C ASP A 50 -3.48 -13.28 -7.00
N GLN A 51 -2.80 -14.37 -7.33
CA GLN A 51 -2.86 -15.07 -8.61
C GLN A 51 -3.47 -16.48 -8.45
N SER A 52 -4.15 -16.73 -7.34
CA SER A 52 -4.85 -17.98 -7.10
C SER A 52 -5.98 -18.18 -8.12
N ARG A 53 -6.43 -19.42 -8.23
CA ARG A 53 -7.48 -19.81 -9.19
C ARG A 53 -8.80 -19.05 -8.97
N SER A 54 -9.17 -18.75 -7.73
CA SER A 54 -10.40 -18.00 -7.40
C SER A 54 -10.41 -16.62 -8.05
N MET A 55 -9.30 -15.90 -8.00
CA MET A 55 -9.13 -14.59 -8.63
C MET A 55 -9.44 -14.60 -10.13
N GLY A 56 -9.14 -15.72 -10.81
CA GLY A 56 -9.41 -15.87 -12.24
C GLY A 56 -10.87 -16.20 -12.56
N MET A 57 -11.53 -16.99 -11.73
CA MET A 57 -12.88 -17.52 -12.00
C MET A 57 -13.93 -16.43 -12.11
N TYR A 58 -13.79 -15.33 -11.38
CA TYR A 58 -14.76 -14.23 -11.35
C TYR A 58 -14.28 -12.96 -12.07
N GLY A 59 -13.20 -13.05 -12.86
CA GLY A 59 -12.63 -11.89 -13.55
C GLY A 59 -11.97 -10.86 -12.62
N THR A 60 -11.86 -11.17 -11.35
CA THR A 60 -11.34 -10.33 -10.27
C THR A 60 -9.88 -9.97 -10.49
N TYR A 61 -9.09 -10.93 -10.98
CA TYR A 61 -7.69 -10.70 -11.34
C TYR A 61 -7.52 -9.61 -12.41
N THR A 62 -8.40 -9.56 -13.41
CA THR A 62 -8.34 -8.53 -14.46
C THR A 62 -8.52 -7.13 -13.88
N SER A 63 -9.43 -6.97 -12.91
CA SER A 63 -9.64 -5.70 -12.21
C SER A 63 -8.41 -5.32 -11.36
N ALA A 64 -7.87 -6.28 -10.61
CA ALA A 64 -6.66 -6.08 -9.81
C ALA A 64 -5.44 -5.72 -10.69
N LYS A 65 -5.26 -6.38 -11.83
CA LYS A 65 -4.21 -6.08 -12.80
C LYS A 65 -4.34 -4.68 -13.40
N LYS A 66 -5.55 -4.23 -13.75
CA LYS A 66 -5.78 -2.84 -14.21
C LYS A 66 -5.34 -1.82 -13.18
N VAL A 67 -5.63 -2.07 -11.91
CA VAL A 67 -5.21 -1.20 -10.79
C VAL A 67 -3.70 -1.20 -10.64
N ALA A 68 -3.06 -2.37 -10.75
CA ALA A 68 -1.61 -2.49 -10.69
C ALA A 68 -0.93 -1.69 -11.80
N LEU A 69 -1.42 -1.78 -13.03
CA LEU A 69 -0.93 -1.01 -14.17
C LEU A 69 -1.13 0.50 -13.97
N ALA A 70 -2.28 0.90 -13.46
CA ALA A 70 -2.57 2.31 -13.18
C ALA A 70 -1.63 2.88 -12.09
N LEU A 71 -1.38 2.12 -11.01
CA LEU A 71 -0.42 2.49 -9.98
C LEU A 71 1.00 2.55 -10.51
N TYR A 72 1.42 1.54 -11.27
CA TYR A 72 2.74 1.52 -11.88
C TYR A 72 2.96 2.77 -12.74
N TRP A 73 2.01 3.09 -13.61
CA TRP A 73 2.09 4.28 -14.46
C TRP A 73 2.08 5.58 -13.64
N LEU A 74 1.18 5.69 -12.66
CA LEU A 74 1.10 6.86 -11.78
C LEU A 74 2.41 7.11 -11.04
N ILE A 75 2.97 6.06 -10.44
CA ILE A 75 4.18 6.18 -9.62
C ILE A 75 5.37 6.52 -10.49
N THR A 76 5.57 5.82 -11.60
CA THR A 76 6.71 6.03 -12.49
C THR A 76 6.69 7.41 -13.18
N THR A 77 5.49 7.97 -13.45
CA THR A 77 5.38 9.26 -14.14
C THR A 77 5.27 10.46 -13.20
N LYS A 78 4.50 10.34 -12.12
CA LYS A 78 4.23 11.46 -11.21
C LYS A 78 5.13 11.48 -9.98
N PHE A 79 5.65 10.33 -9.59
CA PHE A 79 6.45 10.17 -8.37
C PHE A 79 7.75 9.38 -8.63
N PRO A 80 8.62 9.86 -9.55
CA PRO A 80 9.78 9.09 -10.02
C PRO A 80 10.83 8.78 -8.92
N ARG A 81 10.73 9.43 -7.76
CA ARG A 81 11.57 9.13 -6.59
C ARG A 81 11.03 8.00 -5.73
N ASP A 82 9.75 7.64 -5.88
CA ASP A 82 9.15 6.54 -5.15
C ASP A 82 9.57 5.20 -5.77
N LYS A 83 9.65 4.19 -4.94
CA LYS A 83 9.92 2.82 -5.37
C LYS A 83 8.63 2.03 -5.41
N PHE A 84 8.44 1.29 -6.49
CA PHE A 84 7.26 0.46 -6.69
C PHE A 84 7.64 -0.91 -7.19
N TYR A 85 7.15 -1.92 -6.51
CA TYR A 85 7.39 -3.32 -6.81
C TYR A 85 6.04 -4.05 -6.91
N VAL A 86 6.00 -5.09 -7.71
CA VAL A 86 4.85 -5.98 -7.78
C VAL A 86 5.29 -7.39 -7.39
N VAL A 87 4.52 -8.02 -6.51
CA VAL A 87 4.69 -9.41 -6.09
C VAL A 87 3.39 -10.15 -6.38
N GLY A 88 3.41 -11.05 -7.33
CA GLY A 88 2.34 -12.03 -7.53
C GLY A 88 2.46 -13.17 -6.54
N PHE A 89 1.37 -13.75 -6.06
CA PHE A 89 1.42 -14.92 -5.21
C PHE A 89 0.27 -15.90 -5.50
N SER A 90 0.62 -17.18 -5.52
CA SER A 90 -0.27 -18.33 -5.59
C SER A 90 0.27 -19.42 -4.65
N ASP A 91 0.77 -20.57 -5.10
CA ASP A 91 1.51 -21.51 -4.25
C ASP A 91 2.87 -20.95 -3.83
N TYR A 92 3.46 -20.13 -4.67
CA TYR A 92 4.68 -19.38 -4.41
C TYR A 92 4.47 -17.90 -4.71
N GLY A 93 5.19 -17.06 -3.98
CA GLY A 93 5.35 -15.66 -4.35
C GLY A 93 6.40 -15.51 -5.45
N MET A 94 6.21 -14.55 -6.35
CA MET A 94 7.17 -14.17 -7.38
C MET A 94 7.19 -12.65 -7.60
N ILE A 95 8.37 -12.11 -7.86
CA ILE A 95 8.50 -10.69 -8.22
C ILE A 95 8.15 -10.56 -9.70
N ILE A 96 7.26 -9.62 -10.03
CA ILE A 96 6.85 -9.31 -11.39
C ILE A 96 7.50 -7.97 -11.77
N ASP A 97 8.30 -7.95 -12.83
CA ASP A 97 8.78 -6.67 -13.37
C ASP A 97 7.59 -5.86 -13.88
N GLY A 98 7.62 -4.54 -13.67
CA GLY A 98 6.55 -3.65 -14.16
C GLY A 98 6.33 -3.74 -15.67
N LYS A 99 7.36 -4.10 -16.44
CA LYS A 99 7.26 -4.31 -17.89
C LYS A 99 6.49 -5.59 -18.25
N ASP A 100 6.59 -6.60 -17.40
CA ASP A 100 5.94 -7.91 -17.61
C ASP A 100 4.53 -7.95 -17.01
N LEU A 101 4.15 -6.91 -16.27
CA LEU A 101 2.82 -6.81 -15.65
C LEU A 101 1.65 -6.92 -16.67
N PRO A 102 1.72 -6.32 -17.89
CA PRO A 102 0.68 -6.50 -18.91
C PRO A 102 0.46 -7.96 -19.31
N GLU A 103 1.53 -8.78 -19.33
CA GLU A 103 1.48 -10.19 -19.70
C GLU A 103 1.18 -11.11 -18.51
N SER A 104 1.21 -10.58 -17.28
CA SER A 104 0.93 -11.38 -16.08
C SER A 104 -0.50 -11.92 -16.08
N THR A 105 -0.67 -13.14 -15.62
CA THR A 105 -1.96 -13.82 -15.54
C THR A 105 -2.10 -14.56 -14.22
N TRP A 106 -3.33 -14.93 -13.88
CA TRP A 106 -3.57 -15.84 -12.78
C TRP A 106 -3.19 -17.27 -13.14
N ASN A 107 -2.92 -18.10 -12.14
CA ASN A 107 -2.50 -19.47 -12.36
C ASN A 107 -3.71 -20.42 -12.40
N HIS A 108 -4.00 -20.95 -13.57
CA HIS A 108 -5.12 -21.87 -13.81
C HIS A 108 -5.02 -23.20 -13.06
N TRP A 109 -3.80 -23.63 -12.78
CA TRP A 109 -3.48 -24.97 -12.27
C TRP A 109 -3.26 -25.03 -10.78
N VAL A 110 -3.15 -23.86 -10.13
CA VAL A 110 -2.74 -23.74 -8.74
C VAL A 110 -3.83 -23.07 -7.92
N ALA A 111 -4.28 -23.77 -6.89
CA ALA A 111 -5.34 -23.30 -6.02
C ALA A 111 -4.84 -22.59 -4.75
N GLY A 112 -3.53 -22.53 -4.56
CA GLY A 112 -2.93 -22.02 -3.33
C GLY A 112 -2.89 -20.49 -3.25
N THR A 113 -3.04 -19.98 -2.02
CA THR A 113 -2.92 -18.56 -1.67
C THR A 113 -1.82 -18.41 -0.62
N ASN A 114 -0.58 -18.21 -1.08
CA ASN A 114 0.61 -18.13 -0.22
C ASN A 114 0.94 -16.69 0.17
N MET A 115 0.09 -16.09 1.01
CA MET A 115 0.35 -14.76 1.57
C MET A 115 1.66 -14.70 2.36
N HIS A 116 2.06 -15.83 3.00
CA HIS A 116 3.29 -15.91 3.77
C HIS A 116 4.51 -15.63 2.88
N HIS A 117 4.66 -16.35 1.75
CA HIS A 117 5.78 -16.14 0.84
C HIS A 117 5.73 -14.77 0.15
N GLY A 118 4.53 -14.33 -0.25
CA GLY A 118 4.35 -12.97 -0.80
C GLY A 118 4.84 -11.89 0.16
N LEU A 119 4.48 -11.97 1.44
CA LEU A 119 4.94 -11.04 2.48
C LEU A 119 6.45 -11.14 2.73
N MET A 120 7.04 -12.34 2.69
CA MET A 120 8.49 -12.52 2.82
C MET A 120 9.23 -11.77 1.70
N LEU A 121 8.79 -11.90 0.45
CA LEU A 121 9.38 -11.20 -0.69
C LEU A 121 9.15 -9.69 -0.59
N ALA A 122 7.94 -9.26 -0.24
CA ALA A 122 7.63 -7.85 -0.05
C ALA A 122 8.53 -7.20 1.02
N ARG A 123 8.71 -7.88 2.16
CA ARG A 123 9.61 -7.41 3.22
C ARG A 123 11.06 -7.35 2.76
N GLN A 124 11.55 -8.37 2.03
CA GLN A 124 12.91 -8.37 1.49
C GLN A 124 13.18 -7.22 0.52
N LEU A 125 12.19 -6.87 -0.31
CA LEU A 125 12.28 -5.72 -1.23
C LEU A 125 12.31 -4.41 -0.44
N LEU A 126 11.38 -4.23 0.50
CA LEU A 126 11.25 -2.99 1.27
C LEU A 126 12.38 -2.78 2.29
N SER A 127 13.00 -3.85 2.80
CA SER A 127 14.13 -3.73 3.73
C SER A 127 15.37 -3.12 3.08
N ARG A 128 15.52 -3.23 1.75
CA ARG A 128 16.63 -2.65 0.98
C ARG A 128 16.46 -1.16 0.71
N GLU A 129 15.24 -0.64 0.87
CA GLU A 129 14.94 0.75 0.59
C GLU A 129 15.19 1.63 1.84
N ASN A 130 15.93 2.71 1.66
CA ASN A 130 16.21 3.67 2.71
C ASN A 130 15.22 4.85 2.65
N VAL A 131 13.95 4.58 2.90
CA VAL A 131 12.86 5.55 2.89
C VAL A 131 12.04 5.44 4.17
N ALA A 132 11.45 6.57 4.59
CA ALA A 132 10.66 6.63 5.82
C ALA A 132 9.30 5.92 5.70
N ASN A 133 8.70 5.92 4.51
CA ASN A 133 7.38 5.35 4.28
C ASN A 133 7.47 4.05 3.48
N LYS A 134 7.25 2.92 4.13
CA LYS A 134 7.25 1.57 3.54
C LYS A 134 5.88 0.95 3.68
N GLN A 135 5.32 0.49 2.57
CA GLN A 135 3.98 -0.11 2.60
C GLN A 135 3.80 -1.29 1.64
N VAL A 136 2.92 -2.17 2.04
CA VAL A 136 2.36 -3.25 1.22
C VAL A 136 0.89 -2.94 0.96
N LEU A 137 0.48 -3.00 -0.30
CA LEU A 137 -0.91 -2.98 -0.73
C LEU A 137 -1.24 -4.39 -1.20
N MET A 138 -2.02 -5.14 -0.44
CA MET A 138 -2.37 -6.53 -0.75
C MET A 138 -3.77 -6.60 -1.35
N VAL A 139 -3.91 -7.24 -2.49
CA VAL A 139 -5.20 -7.50 -3.16
C VAL A 139 -5.42 -8.99 -3.20
N THR A 140 -6.51 -9.47 -2.60
CA THR A 140 -6.84 -10.91 -2.49
C THR A 140 -8.35 -11.11 -2.40
N ASP A 141 -8.83 -12.29 -2.77
CA ASP A 141 -10.20 -12.76 -2.58
C ASP A 141 -10.30 -13.97 -1.64
N GLY A 142 -9.15 -14.48 -1.15
CA GLY A 142 -9.09 -15.74 -0.40
C GLY A 142 -8.27 -15.71 0.87
N GLU A 143 -8.47 -16.75 1.68
CA GLU A 143 -7.69 -17.02 2.88
C GLU A 143 -6.30 -17.60 2.55
N PRO A 144 -5.31 -17.45 3.44
CA PRO A 144 -4.01 -18.09 3.23
C PRO A 144 -4.14 -19.61 3.36
N THR A 145 -3.98 -20.32 2.25
CA THR A 145 -4.02 -21.79 2.19
C THR A 145 -2.64 -22.42 2.09
N VAL A 146 -1.60 -21.62 1.87
CA VAL A 146 -0.21 -22.08 1.72
C VAL A 146 0.73 -21.33 2.64
N HIS A 147 1.72 -22.04 3.20
CA HIS A 147 2.85 -21.44 3.90
C HIS A 147 4.16 -22.11 3.49
N MET A 148 5.27 -21.43 3.75
CA MET A 148 6.61 -21.95 3.50
C MET A 148 7.20 -22.60 4.75
N GLU A 149 7.85 -23.77 4.56
CA GLU A 149 8.77 -24.36 5.52
C GLU A 149 10.12 -24.56 4.80
N GLY A 150 11.09 -23.71 5.14
CA GLY A 150 12.30 -23.62 4.34
C GLY A 150 11.98 -23.18 2.90
N ALA A 151 12.38 -23.97 1.92
CA ALA A 151 12.12 -23.73 0.51
C ALA A 151 10.83 -24.42 -0.02
N GLN A 152 10.15 -25.21 0.81
CA GLN A 152 8.99 -25.99 0.38
C GLN A 152 7.69 -25.28 0.77
N ALA A 153 6.72 -25.27 -0.16
CA ALA A 153 5.36 -24.79 0.08
C ALA A 153 4.46 -25.94 0.58
N PHE A 154 3.71 -25.69 1.63
CA PHE A 154 2.74 -26.61 2.21
C PHE A 154 1.34 -26.08 2.02
N PHE A 155 0.53 -26.79 1.25
CA PHE A 155 -0.87 -26.46 0.99
C PHE A 155 -1.80 -27.17 1.98
N SER A 156 -2.83 -26.47 2.44
CA SER A 156 -3.92 -27.05 3.25
C SER A 156 -5.23 -26.32 2.96
N TYR A 157 -6.25 -27.09 2.60
CA TYR A 157 -7.61 -26.57 2.48
C TYR A 157 -8.59 -27.47 3.24
N PRO A 158 -9.37 -26.94 4.17
CA PRO A 158 -9.37 -25.55 4.67
C PRO A 158 -8.01 -25.14 5.29
N PRO A 159 -7.76 -23.80 5.43
CA PRO A 159 -6.49 -23.30 5.95
C PRO A 159 -6.13 -23.89 7.32
N SER A 160 -4.92 -24.44 7.44
CA SER A 160 -4.46 -24.97 8.72
C SER A 160 -4.12 -23.84 9.72
N TYR A 161 -4.22 -24.14 11.02
CA TYR A 161 -3.74 -23.23 12.05
C TYR A 161 -2.28 -22.79 11.81
N ARG A 162 -1.42 -23.73 11.36
CA ARG A 162 -0.02 -23.46 11.07
C ARG A 162 0.18 -22.48 9.92
N THR A 163 -0.64 -22.58 8.86
CA THR A 163 -0.60 -21.64 7.74
C THR A 163 -0.96 -20.22 8.21
N ARG A 164 -2.03 -20.08 8.97
CA ARG A 164 -2.43 -18.79 9.55
C ARG A 164 -1.33 -18.23 10.47
N GLU A 165 -0.77 -19.07 11.35
CA GLU A 165 0.28 -18.68 12.29
C GLU A 165 1.54 -18.19 11.56
N GLN A 166 2.04 -18.91 10.56
CA GLN A 166 3.23 -18.52 9.81
C GLN A 166 3.02 -17.20 9.08
N THR A 167 1.84 -17.00 8.47
CA THR A 167 1.50 -15.73 7.83
C THR A 167 1.48 -14.58 8.85
N LEU A 168 0.84 -14.76 10.01
CA LEU A 168 0.81 -13.73 11.05
C LEU A 168 2.18 -13.46 11.68
N ARG A 169 3.07 -14.45 11.73
CA ARG A 169 4.47 -14.24 12.15
C ARG A 169 5.21 -13.33 11.16
N GLU A 170 4.98 -13.50 9.86
CA GLU A 170 5.59 -12.63 8.85
C GLU A 170 5.00 -11.22 8.88
N VAL A 171 3.69 -11.08 9.13
CA VAL A 171 3.06 -9.77 9.40
C VAL A 171 3.75 -9.06 10.58
N LYS A 172 4.04 -9.78 11.68
CA LYS A 172 4.78 -9.22 12.83
C LYS A 172 6.20 -8.77 12.44
N ARG A 173 6.88 -9.49 11.55
CA ARG A 173 8.22 -9.10 11.04
C ARG A 173 8.12 -7.82 10.23
N CYS A 174 7.18 -7.73 9.29
CA CYS A 174 6.90 -6.50 8.55
C CYS A 174 6.65 -5.32 9.48
N THR A 175 5.84 -5.53 10.52
CA THR A 175 5.52 -4.48 11.51
C THR A 175 6.75 -3.97 12.25
N ARG A 176 7.66 -4.88 12.66
CA ARG A 176 8.92 -4.52 13.34
C ARG A 176 9.85 -3.72 12.45
N GLU A 177 9.79 -3.92 11.14
CA GLU A 177 10.57 -3.18 10.13
C GLU A 177 9.87 -1.90 9.65
N GLY A 178 8.78 -1.47 10.32
CA GLY A 178 8.05 -0.25 9.99
C GLY A 178 7.24 -0.32 8.70
N ILE A 179 6.96 -1.53 8.19
CA ILE A 179 6.19 -1.75 6.98
C ILE A 179 4.69 -1.81 7.31
N THR A 180 3.91 -0.90 6.74
CA THR A 180 2.44 -0.90 6.87
C THR A 180 1.82 -1.81 5.81
N ILE A 181 0.84 -2.65 6.20
CA ILE A 181 0.15 -3.56 5.30
C ILE A 181 -1.32 -3.14 5.20
N ASN A 182 -1.75 -2.69 4.04
CA ASN A 182 -3.14 -2.39 3.74
C ASN A 182 -3.69 -3.47 2.82
N THR A 183 -4.81 -4.08 3.21
CA THR A 183 -5.39 -5.22 2.50
C THR A 183 -6.73 -4.84 1.88
N PHE A 184 -6.89 -5.13 0.60
CA PHE A 184 -8.10 -4.94 -0.19
C PHE A 184 -8.69 -6.31 -0.51
N MET A 185 -9.81 -6.61 0.15
CA MET A 185 -10.53 -7.87 -0.03
C MET A 185 -11.61 -7.71 -1.06
N LEU A 186 -11.62 -8.61 -2.05
CA LEU A 186 -12.53 -8.59 -3.19
C LEU A 186 -13.71 -9.55 -3.01
N GLU A 187 -13.64 -10.39 -1.97
CA GLU A 187 -14.73 -11.26 -1.53
C GLU A 187 -14.86 -11.16 0.00
N ALA A 188 -16.10 -11.10 0.48
CA ALA A 188 -16.41 -11.04 1.91
C ALA A 188 -16.87 -12.41 2.39
N ASN A 189 -15.94 -13.21 2.94
CA ASN A 189 -16.31 -14.35 3.76
C ASN A 189 -15.86 -14.13 5.22
N LEU A 190 -16.57 -14.73 6.17
CA LEU A 190 -16.31 -14.50 7.59
C LEU A 190 -14.89 -14.90 8.03
N PHE A 191 -14.37 -15.99 7.47
CA PHE A 191 -13.04 -16.50 7.85
C PHE A 191 -11.92 -15.61 7.34
N LEU A 192 -12.02 -15.14 6.09
CA LEU A 192 -11.08 -14.18 5.52
C LEU A 192 -11.13 -12.86 6.30
N THR A 193 -12.34 -12.38 6.59
CA THR A 193 -12.55 -11.15 7.36
C THR A 193 -11.86 -11.22 8.73
N ASP A 194 -12.11 -12.29 9.50
CA ASP A 194 -11.47 -12.51 10.81
C ASP A 194 -9.93 -12.54 10.69
N PHE A 195 -9.39 -13.22 9.67
CA PHE A 195 -7.96 -13.31 9.46
C PHE A 195 -7.33 -11.95 9.12
N ILE A 196 -7.96 -11.18 8.23
CA ILE A 196 -7.47 -9.86 7.83
C ILE A 196 -7.59 -8.85 8.98
N ASP A 197 -8.64 -8.94 9.79
CA ASP A 197 -8.77 -8.12 11.00
C ASP A 197 -7.66 -8.43 12.03
N GLN A 198 -7.25 -9.69 12.15
CA GLN A 198 -6.10 -10.06 12.99
C GLN A 198 -4.80 -9.47 12.43
N MET A 199 -4.59 -9.52 11.10
CA MET A 199 -3.45 -8.87 10.46
C MET A 199 -3.43 -7.36 10.73
N ALA A 200 -4.57 -6.69 10.54
CA ALA A 200 -4.71 -5.24 10.77
C ALA A 200 -4.45 -4.85 12.23
N LYS A 201 -4.93 -5.64 13.20
CA LYS A 201 -4.63 -5.44 14.63
C LYS A 201 -3.14 -5.53 14.95
N ILE A 202 -2.41 -6.47 14.32
CA ILE A 202 -0.98 -6.66 14.53
C ILE A 202 -0.17 -5.54 13.86
N ASN A 203 -0.53 -5.19 12.65
CA ASN A 203 0.25 -4.29 11.79
C ASN A 203 -0.18 -2.83 11.89
N LYS A 204 -1.36 -2.54 12.43
CA LYS A 204 -2.03 -1.22 12.42
C LYS A 204 -2.29 -0.68 11.01
N GLY A 205 -2.25 -1.55 10.01
CA GLY A 205 -2.69 -1.26 8.65
C GLY A 205 -4.20 -1.25 8.54
N ARG A 206 -4.70 -1.04 7.34
CA ARG A 206 -6.14 -0.94 7.06
C ARG A 206 -6.65 -2.14 6.27
N ALA A 207 -7.85 -2.56 6.59
CA ALA A 207 -8.60 -3.55 5.84
C ALA A 207 -9.73 -2.85 5.07
N PHE A 208 -9.83 -3.12 3.78
CA PHE A 208 -10.85 -2.59 2.90
C PHE A 208 -11.64 -3.73 2.29
N TYR A 209 -12.93 -3.68 2.44
CA TYR A 209 -13.87 -4.58 1.77
C TYR A 209 -14.39 -3.85 0.54
N THR A 210 -14.06 -4.33 -0.64
CA THR A 210 -14.40 -3.61 -1.87
C THR A 210 -14.81 -4.55 -2.99
N HIS A 211 -15.69 -4.08 -3.85
CA HIS A 211 -16.01 -4.78 -5.08
C HIS A 211 -14.91 -4.52 -6.13
N PRO A 212 -14.63 -5.47 -7.06
CA PRO A 212 -13.61 -5.31 -8.10
C PRO A 212 -13.70 -3.99 -8.89
N ASP A 213 -14.92 -3.51 -9.16
CA ASP A 213 -15.16 -2.26 -9.90
C ASP A 213 -14.72 -1.00 -9.14
N GLN A 214 -14.69 -1.05 -7.81
CA GLN A 214 -14.32 0.07 -6.95
C GLN A 214 -12.87 0.00 -6.45
N LEU A 215 -12.19 -1.13 -6.68
CA LEU A 215 -10.85 -1.39 -6.19
C LEU A 215 -9.87 -0.25 -6.53
N GLY A 216 -9.88 0.23 -7.78
CA GLY A 216 -9.00 1.29 -8.23
C GLY A 216 -9.11 2.57 -7.41
N ARG A 217 -10.34 2.97 -7.07
CA ARG A 217 -10.58 4.16 -6.24
C ARG A 217 -10.00 4.00 -4.84
N TYR A 218 -10.22 2.85 -4.19
CA TYR A 218 -9.73 2.61 -2.83
C TYR A 218 -8.19 2.55 -2.79
N VAL A 219 -7.57 1.79 -3.70
CA VAL A 219 -6.11 1.62 -3.73
C VAL A 219 -5.40 2.94 -4.06
N LEU A 220 -5.89 3.72 -5.05
CA LEU A 220 -5.28 5.01 -5.40
C LEU A 220 -5.41 6.04 -4.27
N VAL A 221 -6.60 6.14 -3.65
CA VAL A 221 -6.81 7.05 -2.52
C VAL A 221 -5.93 6.65 -1.34
N ASP A 222 -5.80 5.35 -1.06
CA ASP A 222 -4.97 4.85 0.02
C ASP A 222 -3.48 5.17 -0.21
N TYR A 223 -2.99 4.91 -1.42
CA TYR A 223 -1.62 5.24 -1.83
C TYR A 223 -1.32 6.74 -1.64
N LEU A 224 -2.19 7.62 -2.16
CA LEU A 224 -1.99 9.07 -2.09
C LEU A 224 -2.05 9.60 -0.65
N LYS A 225 -2.95 9.07 0.20
CA LYS A 225 -3.05 9.45 1.61
C LYS A 225 -1.81 9.05 2.42
N ASN A 226 -1.24 7.87 2.14
CA ASN A 226 -0.08 7.38 2.88
C ASN A 226 1.23 8.07 2.48
N ARG A 227 1.27 8.74 1.32
CA ARG A 227 2.42 9.57 0.93
C ARG A 227 2.54 10.87 1.72
N ARG A 228 1.42 11.38 2.22
CA ARG A 228 1.44 12.59 3.04
C ARG A 228 2.01 12.21 4.40
N ALA A 229 3.20 12.72 4.71
CA ALA A 229 3.77 12.54 6.04
C ALA A 229 2.80 13.10 7.07
N ARG A 230 2.46 12.33 8.08
CA ARG A 230 1.89 12.89 9.31
C ARG A 230 3.05 13.61 10.01
N VAL A 231 3.03 14.92 9.96
CA VAL A 231 3.86 15.81 10.81
C VAL A 231 3.30 15.78 12.22
#